data_166e4e980ea3626462d14459e40ddea4
#
_entry.id   166e4e980ea3626462d14459e40ddea4
#
_cell.length_a   1.000
_cell.length_b   1.000
_cell.length_c   1.000
_cell.angle_alpha   90.00
_cell.angle_beta   90.00
_cell.angle_gamma   90.00
#
_symmetry.space_group_name_H-M   'P 1'
#
loop_
_entity.id
_entity.type
_entity.pdbx_description
1 polymer ?
#
loop_
_entity_poly.entity_id
_entity_poly.type
_entity_poly.pdbx_seq_one_letter_code
_entity_poly.pdbx_strand_id
1 'polypeptide(L)'
;MTLNPAASSALPVQLSLRDRHAILENVLAALRKRFYSPEKLTGDWPAAVERHRPSIESAATADAFEKTMSDLLAELHTSHLGFFHSSARRASSRAALSATYLEDETPYGKRWIFQDVHAGGAAAIAGIEPGDILLSVDGREITPPEHPVFAMGKQTTVEFADKSDQRRTVSVEVARPKGKKLHFIEPTLVEARQLGDGLGYLKIAMFPGMIGVEVANEISRAVAELGRIDSLIIDLRGNTGGGIGALRVMSLLTPGKIPAGFALDRHRIKPNLESEKQGFPRFSRIPSSTKTLWWLALQFGPAMMTKKPIVLQTEGLGEKPFHGRVALLVNRHTASAAEMIAAFARENQLATIVGEKTAGRLLSATSVKVGNGFRLAMPTGAYYTWNGLVLEGTPMEPDELIEFDWRERRARLDGQLEHVVKSIRDRHAEHVR
;
A
#
# COMPACT_ATOMS: atom_id res chain seq x y z
N MET A 1 -3.23 10.54 -43.95
CA MET A 1 -2.72 11.30 -42.79
C MET A 1 -1.99 10.31 -41.90
N THR A 2 -0.70 10.29 -41.96
CA THR A 2 0.17 9.38 -41.18
C THR A 2 0.16 9.85 -39.73
N LEU A 3 -0.37 9.02 -38.84
CA LEU A 3 -0.30 9.23 -37.40
C LEU A 3 1.18 9.13 -36.95
N ASN A 4 1.67 10.21 -36.43
CA ASN A 4 3.02 10.32 -35.89
C ASN A 4 3.13 9.38 -34.66
N PRO A 5 4.14 8.49 -34.59
CA PRO A 5 4.28 7.59 -33.44
C PRO A 5 4.52 8.41 -32.17
N ALA A 6 3.87 7.96 -31.09
CA ALA A 6 3.81 8.55 -29.76
C ALA A 6 5.11 9.27 -29.36
N ALA A 7 5.00 10.57 -29.09
CA ALA A 7 6.05 11.33 -28.47
C ALA A 7 6.44 10.64 -27.14
N SER A 8 7.59 10.01 -27.12
CA SER A 8 8.24 9.42 -25.97
C SER A 8 8.12 10.40 -24.78
N SER A 9 7.59 9.95 -23.66
CA SER A 9 7.57 10.70 -22.39
C SER A 9 8.96 10.72 -21.73
N ALA A 10 10.00 10.91 -22.55
CA ALA A 10 11.38 10.98 -22.08
C ALA A 10 11.52 12.08 -21.03
N LEU A 11 12.27 11.80 -19.97
CA LEU A 11 12.62 12.79 -18.96
C LEU A 11 13.38 13.95 -19.64
N PRO A 12 13.01 15.21 -19.41
CA PRO A 12 13.60 16.37 -20.10
C PRO A 12 14.97 16.76 -19.54
N VAL A 13 15.80 15.78 -19.16
CA VAL A 13 17.10 16.01 -18.51
C VAL A 13 18.18 15.27 -19.26
N GLN A 14 19.17 16.02 -19.74
CA GLN A 14 20.43 15.46 -20.20
C GLN A 14 21.40 15.39 -19.03
N LEU A 15 21.94 14.21 -18.75
CA LEU A 15 22.92 13.97 -17.69
C LEU A 15 24.32 13.78 -18.31
N SER A 16 25.28 14.57 -17.87
CA SER A 16 26.67 14.27 -18.12
C SER A 16 27.15 13.04 -17.33
N LEU A 17 28.28 12.45 -17.70
CA LEU A 17 28.92 11.39 -16.91
C LEU A 17 29.18 11.87 -15.46
N ARG A 18 29.64 13.12 -15.30
CA ARG A 18 29.87 13.73 -13.97
C ARG A 18 28.58 13.80 -13.13
N ASP A 19 27.44 14.14 -13.77
CA ASP A 19 26.15 14.19 -13.07
C ASP A 19 25.72 12.82 -12.59
N ARG A 20 25.81 11.81 -13.47
CA ARG A 20 25.44 10.43 -13.13
C ARG A 20 26.29 9.89 -11.97
N HIS A 21 27.60 10.11 -12.04
CA HIS A 21 28.51 9.75 -10.95
C HIS A 21 28.16 10.47 -9.63
N ALA A 22 27.95 11.79 -9.68
CA ALA A 22 27.58 12.56 -8.49
C ALA A 22 26.26 12.11 -7.88
N ILE A 23 25.24 11.78 -8.70
CA ILE A 23 23.95 11.28 -8.22
C ILE A 23 24.12 9.91 -7.56
N LEU A 24 24.87 8.98 -8.18
CA LEU A 24 25.16 7.67 -7.59
C LEU A 24 25.82 7.82 -6.22
N GLU A 25 26.88 8.64 -6.10
CA GLU A 25 27.57 8.86 -4.82
C GLU A 25 26.64 9.50 -3.77
N ASN A 26 25.76 10.42 -4.16
CA ASN A 26 24.76 11.00 -3.26
C ASN A 26 23.75 9.96 -2.78
N VAL A 27 23.33 9.03 -3.65
CA VAL A 27 22.44 7.90 -3.28
C VAL A 27 23.16 7.00 -2.26
N LEU A 28 24.40 6.59 -2.55
CA LEU A 28 25.20 5.74 -1.65
C LEU A 28 25.43 6.42 -0.30
N ALA A 29 25.74 7.72 -0.29
CA ALA A 29 25.91 8.50 0.93
C ALA A 29 24.61 8.60 1.74
N ALA A 30 23.46 8.81 1.08
CA ALA A 30 22.16 8.85 1.73
C ALA A 30 21.81 7.51 2.37
N LEU A 31 22.04 6.39 1.66
CA LEU A 31 21.84 5.03 2.18
C LEU A 31 22.75 4.78 3.39
N ARG A 32 24.07 5.01 3.29
CA ARG A 32 25.00 4.86 4.41
C ARG A 32 24.56 5.65 5.65
N LYS A 33 23.96 6.84 5.47
CA LYS A 33 23.58 7.73 6.58
C LYS A 33 22.24 7.38 7.22
N ARG A 34 21.26 6.91 6.45
CA ARG A 34 19.84 6.88 6.89
C ARG A 34 19.09 5.58 6.65
N PHE A 35 19.64 4.66 5.86
CA PHE A 35 18.95 3.41 5.58
C PHE A 35 18.72 2.61 6.87
N TYR A 36 17.52 2.06 7.04
CA TYR A 36 17.07 1.44 8.30
C TYR A 36 17.90 0.22 8.71
N SER A 37 18.46 -0.50 7.75
CA SER A 37 19.15 -1.80 7.91
C SER A 37 20.58 -1.69 7.36
N PRO A 38 21.54 -1.16 8.17
CA PRO A 38 22.92 -0.94 7.71
C PRO A 38 23.64 -2.25 7.35
N GLU A 39 23.25 -3.39 7.92
CA GLU A 39 23.78 -4.71 7.62
C GLU A 39 23.54 -5.12 6.17
N LYS A 40 22.43 -4.68 5.56
CA LYS A 40 22.16 -4.90 4.12
C LYS A 40 23.09 -4.09 3.19
N LEU A 41 23.80 -3.09 3.72
CA LEU A 41 24.79 -2.31 2.97
C LEU A 41 26.20 -2.88 3.07
N THR A 42 26.34 -4.06 3.68
CA THR A 42 27.58 -4.84 3.77
C THR A 42 27.45 -6.11 2.91
N GLY A 43 28.37 -7.04 3.02
CA GLY A 43 28.31 -8.29 2.24
C GLY A 43 28.35 -8.03 0.73
N ASP A 44 27.33 -8.47 0.02
CA ASP A 44 27.26 -8.43 -1.46
C ASP A 44 26.98 -7.03 -2.04
N TRP A 45 26.50 -6.10 -1.22
CA TRP A 45 26.12 -4.75 -1.69
C TRP A 45 27.25 -3.97 -2.34
N PRO A 46 28.49 -3.89 -1.80
CA PRO A 46 29.59 -3.24 -2.48
C PRO A 46 29.89 -3.85 -3.85
N ALA A 47 29.84 -5.18 -3.98
CA ALA A 47 30.03 -5.86 -5.24
C ALA A 47 28.88 -5.57 -6.23
N ALA A 48 27.63 -5.47 -5.75
CA ALA A 48 26.49 -5.07 -6.57
C ALA A 48 26.66 -3.65 -7.11
N VAL A 49 27.10 -2.69 -6.28
CA VAL A 49 27.39 -1.32 -6.72
C VAL A 49 28.42 -1.31 -7.86
N GLU A 50 29.53 -2.02 -7.71
CA GLU A 50 30.59 -2.07 -8.76
C GLU A 50 30.10 -2.79 -10.02
N ARG A 51 29.26 -3.79 -9.90
CA ARG A 51 28.65 -4.52 -11.04
C ARG A 51 27.72 -3.63 -11.87
N HIS A 52 26.92 -2.77 -11.20
CA HIS A 52 26.00 -1.86 -11.87
C HIS A 52 26.62 -0.54 -12.33
N ARG A 53 27.77 -0.13 -11.76
CA ARG A 53 28.44 1.15 -12.06
C ARG A 53 28.63 1.43 -13.55
N PRO A 54 29.16 0.50 -14.38
CA PRO A 54 29.35 0.77 -15.81
C PRO A 54 28.04 1.08 -16.54
N SER A 55 26.96 0.35 -16.25
CA SER A 55 25.65 0.57 -16.86
C SER A 55 25.01 1.90 -16.41
N ILE A 56 25.22 2.30 -15.16
CA ILE A 56 24.77 3.58 -14.61
C ILE A 56 25.52 4.74 -15.29
N GLU A 57 26.83 4.64 -15.42
CA GLU A 57 27.68 5.69 -16.00
C GLU A 57 27.52 5.80 -17.52
N SER A 58 27.22 4.71 -18.23
CA SER A 58 26.99 4.70 -19.68
C SER A 58 25.56 4.93 -20.11
N ALA A 59 24.62 5.12 -19.19
CA ALA A 59 23.20 5.29 -19.50
C ALA A 59 22.98 6.48 -20.47
N ALA A 60 22.46 6.20 -21.67
CA ALA A 60 22.33 7.17 -22.74
C ALA A 60 21.23 8.22 -22.48
N THR A 61 20.22 7.88 -21.71
CA THR A 61 19.07 8.73 -21.40
C THR A 61 18.80 8.80 -19.91
N ALA A 62 18.06 9.80 -19.45
CA ALA A 62 17.66 9.91 -18.07
C ALA A 62 16.73 8.75 -17.65
N ASP A 63 15.90 8.23 -18.56
CA ASP A 63 15.05 7.05 -18.32
C ASP A 63 15.89 5.78 -18.14
N ALA A 64 16.92 5.58 -18.97
CA ALA A 64 17.85 4.46 -18.83
C ALA A 64 18.64 4.57 -17.51
N PHE A 65 19.07 5.77 -17.14
CA PHE A 65 19.71 6.03 -15.86
C PHE A 65 18.80 5.73 -14.67
N GLU A 66 17.52 6.17 -14.72
CA GLU A 66 16.55 5.87 -13.68
C GLU A 66 16.33 4.36 -13.52
N LYS A 67 16.25 3.64 -14.65
CA LYS A 67 16.12 2.19 -14.66
C LYS A 67 17.33 1.50 -14.04
N THR A 68 18.55 1.80 -14.50
CA THR A 68 19.77 1.16 -13.97
C THR A 68 20.00 1.45 -12.49
N MET A 69 19.67 2.65 -12.02
CA MET A 69 19.68 2.98 -10.60
C MET A 69 18.62 2.19 -9.81
N SER A 70 17.44 1.98 -10.39
CA SER A 70 16.38 1.17 -9.76
C SER A 70 16.78 -0.30 -9.71
N ASP A 71 17.42 -0.83 -10.76
CA ASP A 71 17.93 -2.20 -10.80
C ASP A 71 18.99 -2.42 -9.70
N LEU A 72 19.93 -1.47 -9.53
CA LEU A 72 20.87 -1.51 -8.40
C LEU A 72 20.18 -1.53 -7.05
N LEU A 73 19.20 -0.65 -6.84
CA LEU A 73 18.50 -0.57 -5.55
C LEU A 73 17.66 -1.80 -5.25
N ALA A 74 17.17 -2.51 -6.27
CA ALA A 74 16.43 -3.76 -6.12
C ALA A 74 17.26 -4.89 -5.46
N GLU A 75 18.60 -4.86 -5.60
CA GLU A 75 19.51 -5.81 -4.95
C GLU A 75 19.46 -5.75 -3.41
N LEU A 76 18.93 -4.66 -2.83
CA LEU A 76 18.75 -4.55 -1.38
C LEU A 76 17.56 -5.34 -0.86
N HIS A 77 16.71 -5.89 -1.74
CA HIS A 77 15.52 -6.69 -1.41
C HIS A 77 14.72 -6.06 -0.25
N THR A 78 14.30 -4.81 -0.45
CA THR A 78 13.64 -4.01 0.58
C THR A 78 12.49 -3.21 -0.02
N SER A 79 11.37 -3.18 0.69
CA SER A 79 10.23 -2.36 0.28
C SER A 79 10.49 -0.86 0.50
N HIS A 80 9.60 0.00 -0.01
CA HIS A 80 9.68 1.46 0.18
C HIS A 80 10.96 2.11 -0.34
N LEU A 81 11.73 1.40 -1.19
CA LEU A 81 12.93 1.91 -1.84
C LEU A 81 12.62 2.22 -3.29
N GLY A 82 12.99 3.41 -3.74
CA GLY A 82 12.73 3.83 -5.13
C GLY A 82 13.57 5.03 -5.53
N PHE A 83 13.92 5.07 -6.81
CA PHE A 83 14.66 6.16 -7.41
C PHE A 83 13.85 6.73 -8.57
N PHE A 84 13.63 8.04 -8.59
CA PHE A 84 12.80 8.68 -9.60
C PHE A 84 13.16 10.15 -9.77
N HIS A 85 12.92 10.67 -10.96
CA HIS A 85 13.04 12.09 -11.21
C HIS A 85 11.79 12.83 -10.74
N SER A 86 11.94 14.02 -10.12
CA SER A 86 10.84 14.82 -9.57
C SER A 86 9.80 15.29 -10.60
N SER A 87 10.16 15.29 -11.88
CA SER A 87 9.26 15.52 -13.00
C SER A 87 8.71 14.20 -13.58
N ALA A 88 9.01 13.04 -12.97
CA ALA A 88 8.51 11.77 -13.44
C ALA A 88 6.98 11.81 -13.57
N ARG A 89 6.51 11.54 -14.77
CA ARG A 89 5.10 11.61 -15.13
C ARG A 89 4.51 10.21 -15.27
N ARG A 90 5.05 9.25 -14.51
CA ARG A 90 4.64 7.85 -14.55
C ARG A 90 4.02 7.44 -13.22
N ALA A 91 3.00 6.64 -13.28
CA ALA A 91 2.34 6.04 -12.12
C ALA A 91 2.22 4.53 -12.30
N SER A 92 2.30 3.78 -11.20
CA SER A 92 1.90 2.38 -11.17
C SER A 92 0.39 2.26 -11.37
N SER A 93 -0.09 1.08 -11.71
CA SER A 93 -1.53 0.81 -11.85
C SER A 93 -2.31 1.17 -10.59
N ARG A 94 -1.78 0.87 -9.41
CA ARG A 94 -2.45 1.22 -8.16
C ARG A 94 -2.67 2.73 -8.02
N ALA A 95 -1.70 3.53 -8.42
CA ALA A 95 -1.80 4.98 -8.37
C ALA A 95 -2.60 5.57 -9.55
N ALA A 96 -2.47 4.98 -10.75
CA ALA A 96 -3.11 5.48 -11.97
C ALA A 96 -4.55 5.02 -12.12
N LEU A 97 -4.81 3.74 -11.85
CA LEU A 97 -6.07 3.07 -12.13
C LEU A 97 -6.89 2.75 -10.88
N SER A 98 -6.30 2.83 -9.69
CA SER A 98 -6.86 2.30 -8.44
C SER A 98 -7.16 0.80 -8.54
N ALA A 99 -6.23 0.06 -9.15
CA ALA A 99 -6.34 -1.37 -9.39
C ALA A 99 -5.03 -2.10 -9.08
N THR A 100 -5.12 -3.38 -8.77
CA THR A 100 -3.98 -4.29 -8.55
C THR A 100 -4.05 -5.46 -9.50
N TYR A 101 -2.96 -6.20 -9.63
CA TYR A 101 -2.86 -7.32 -10.58
C TYR A 101 -2.39 -8.60 -9.91
N LEU A 102 -2.87 -9.70 -10.48
CA LEU A 102 -2.35 -11.05 -10.34
C LEU A 102 -1.77 -11.50 -11.68
N GLU A 103 -0.65 -12.21 -11.69
CA GLU A 103 -0.20 -12.93 -12.88
C GLU A 103 -0.74 -14.37 -12.87
N ASP A 104 -1.26 -14.81 -14.00
CA ASP A 104 -1.69 -16.20 -14.19
C ASP A 104 -1.65 -16.60 -15.68
N GLU A 105 -1.72 -17.91 -15.95
CA GLU A 105 -1.94 -18.45 -17.27
C GLU A 105 -3.40 -18.27 -17.69
N THR A 106 -3.58 -17.72 -18.87
CA THR A 106 -4.89 -17.39 -19.44
C THR A 106 -5.02 -17.93 -20.86
N PRO A 107 -6.19 -17.88 -21.49
CA PRO A 107 -6.33 -18.20 -22.93
C PRO A 107 -5.45 -17.35 -23.85
N TYR A 108 -4.93 -16.23 -23.35
CA TYR A 108 -4.05 -15.31 -24.07
C TYR A 108 -2.57 -15.49 -23.68
N GLY A 109 -2.20 -16.62 -23.05
CA GLY A 109 -0.91 -16.88 -22.44
C GLY A 109 -0.78 -16.24 -21.07
N LYS A 110 0.45 -16.13 -20.56
CA LYS A 110 0.72 -15.51 -19.25
C LYS A 110 0.38 -14.02 -19.28
N ARG A 111 -0.55 -13.58 -18.43
CA ARG A 111 -1.09 -12.21 -18.41
C ARG A 111 -1.23 -11.66 -17.00
N TRP A 112 -1.36 -10.33 -16.93
CA TRP A 112 -1.84 -9.63 -15.76
C TRP A 112 -3.36 -9.65 -15.73
N ILE A 113 -3.94 -10.06 -14.61
CA ILE A 113 -5.37 -10.10 -14.35
C ILE A 113 -5.68 -9.04 -13.31
N PHE A 114 -6.70 -8.24 -13.53
CA PHE A 114 -7.16 -7.27 -12.53
C PHE A 114 -7.69 -8.01 -11.31
N GLN A 115 -6.93 -8.00 -10.20
CA GLN A 115 -7.31 -8.68 -8.96
C GLN A 115 -8.25 -7.81 -8.12
N ASP A 116 -7.85 -6.58 -7.83
CA ASP A 116 -8.68 -5.60 -7.15
C ASP A 116 -8.94 -4.42 -8.09
N VAL A 117 -10.19 -3.99 -8.17
CA VAL A 117 -10.60 -2.75 -8.83
C VAL A 117 -11.45 -1.97 -7.83
N HIS A 118 -10.93 -0.84 -7.38
CA HIS A 118 -11.59 -0.05 -6.34
C HIS A 118 -12.65 0.85 -6.97
N ALA A 119 -13.85 0.86 -6.39
CA ALA A 119 -14.96 1.70 -6.82
C ALA A 119 -14.55 3.19 -6.85
N GLY A 120 -15.08 3.94 -7.82
CA GLY A 120 -14.71 5.35 -8.02
C GLY A 120 -13.31 5.59 -8.57
N GLY A 121 -12.46 4.57 -8.66
CA GLY A 121 -11.15 4.64 -9.29
C GLY A 121 -11.22 4.64 -10.82
N ALA A 122 -10.13 5.03 -11.48
CA ALA A 122 -10.13 5.20 -12.94
C ALA A 122 -10.45 3.91 -13.71
N ALA A 123 -9.98 2.75 -13.24
CA ALA A 123 -10.34 1.46 -13.85
C ALA A 123 -11.83 1.17 -13.72
N ALA A 124 -12.41 1.34 -12.52
CA ALA A 124 -13.84 1.10 -12.30
C ALA A 124 -14.73 2.04 -13.13
N ILE A 125 -14.35 3.33 -13.21
CA ILE A 125 -15.06 4.33 -14.05
C ILE A 125 -15.01 3.92 -15.52
N ALA A 126 -13.91 3.34 -15.99
CA ALA A 126 -13.75 2.85 -17.36
C ALA A 126 -14.45 1.50 -17.60
N GLY A 127 -15.09 0.91 -16.58
CA GLY A 127 -15.83 -0.35 -16.71
C GLY A 127 -14.93 -1.60 -16.69
N ILE A 128 -13.73 -1.49 -16.16
CA ILE A 128 -12.86 -2.64 -15.88
C ILE A 128 -13.33 -3.28 -14.57
N GLU A 129 -13.44 -4.60 -14.56
CA GLU A 129 -13.90 -5.39 -13.39
C GLU A 129 -12.79 -6.33 -12.89
N PRO A 130 -12.82 -6.77 -11.62
CA PRO A 130 -11.94 -7.85 -11.16
C PRO A 130 -12.16 -9.13 -11.97
N GLY A 131 -11.05 -9.77 -12.37
CA GLY A 131 -11.05 -10.95 -13.25
C GLY A 131 -10.84 -10.61 -14.72
N ASP A 132 -10.93 -9.34 -15.14
CA ASP A 132 -10.58 -8.94 -16.51
C ASP A 132 -9.08 -9.13 -16.76
N ILE A 133 -8.72 -9.52 -17.99
CA ILE A 133 -7.36 -9.87 -18.38
C ILE A 133 -6.75 -8.70 -19.17
N LEU A 134 -5.69 -8.10 -18.65
CA LEU A 134 -4.96 -7.03 -19.34
C LEU A 134 -4.23 -7.58 -20.56
N LEU A 135 -4.44 -6.98 -21.73
CA LEU A 135 -3.81 -7.34 -22.99
C LEU A 135 -2.75 -6.33 -23.43
N SER A 136 -3.12 -5.04 -23.48
CA SER A 136 -2.19 -3.99 -23.90
C SER A 136 -2.44 -2.65 -23.19
N VAL A 137 -1.41 -1.80 -23.18
CA VAL A 137 -1.48 -0.40 -22.72
C VAL A 137 -0.87 0.47 -23.81
N ASP A 138 -1.63 1.48 -24.29
CA ASP A 138 -1.27 2.35 -25.42
C ASP A 138 -0.83 1.56 -26.67
N GLY A 139 -1.53 0.44 -26.96
CA GLY A 139 -1.25 -0.44 -28.09
C GLY A 139 -0.03 -1.34 -27.93
N ARG A 140 0.67 -1.26 -26.81
CA ARG A 140 1.80 -2.13 -26.47
C ARG A 140 1.35 -3.28 -25.60
N GLU A 141 1.59 -4.49 -26.03
CA GLU A 141 1.35 -5.69 -25.24
C GLU A 141 2.18 -5.67 -23.94
N ILE A 142 1.53 -5.98 -22.82
CA ILE A 142 2.17 -6.03 -21.49
C ILE A 142 1.99 -7.42 -20.91
N THR A 143 3.11 -8.10 -20.67
CA THR A 143 3.12 -9.45 -20.10
C THR A 143 4.01 -9.52 -18.86
N PRO A 144 3.68 -10.36 -17.87
CA PRO A 144 4.59 -10.62 -16.75
C PRO A 144 5.97 -11.08 -17.23
N PRO A 145 7.07 -10.66 -16.58
CA PRO A 145 7.11 -9.90 -15.32
C PRO A 145 7.05 -8.38 -15.50
N GLU A 146 6.87 -7.87 -16.72
CA GLU A 146 6.79 -6.44 -16.96
C GLU A 146 5.50 -5.84 -16.38
N HIS A 147 5.63 -4.93 -15.41
CA HIS A 147 4.48 -4.24 -14.85
C HIS A 147 4.01 -3.08 -15.73
N PRO A 148 2.67 -2.91 -15.91
CA PRO A 148 2.14 -1.76 -16.63
C PRO A 148 2.44 -0.45 -15.88
N VAL A 149 2.89 0.56 -16.63
CA VAL A 149 3.22 1.90 -16.14
C VAL A 149 2.44 2.92 -16.97
N PHE A 150 1.82 3.87 -16.29
CA PHE A 150 0.89 4.82 -16.88
C PHE A 150 1.47 6.23 -16.89
N ALA A 151 1.31 6.96 -18.00
CA ALA A 151 1.77 8.33 -18.14
C ALA A 151 0.80 9.29 -17.43
N MET A 152 1.26 9.98 -16.39
CA MET A 152 0.43 10.95 -15.67
C MET A 152 0.00 12.12 -16.56
N GLY A 153 -1.25 12.50 -16.46
CA GLY A 153 -1.85 13.63 -17.16
C GLY A 153 -2.04 13.40 -18.64
N LYS A 154 -2.10 12.17 -19.06
CA LYS A 154 -2.50 11.74 -20.41
C LYS A 154 -3.68 10.79 -20.32
N GLN A 155 -4.45 10.75 -21.39
CA GLN A 155 -5.32 9.62 -21.63
C GLN A 155 -4.46 8.44 -22.06
N THR A 156 -4.73 7.29 -21.48
CA THR A 156 -4.06 6.03 -21.77
C THR A 156 -5.09 5.04 -22.26
N THR A 157 -4.80 4.36 -23.34
CA THR A 157 -5.66 3.30 -23.88
C THR A 157 -5.31 1.98 -23.19
N VAL A 158 -6.30 1.33 -22.62
CA VAL A 158 -6.17 0.01 -21.98
C VAL A 158 -7.03 -0.98 -22.75
N GLU A 159 -6.40 -2.03 -23.30
CA GLU A 159 -7.09 -3.15 -23.91
C GLU A 159 -7.11 -4.33 -22.93
N PHE A 160 -8.27 -4.94 -22.76
CA PHE A 160 -8.47 -6.09 -21.88
C PHE A 160 -9.51 -7.05 -22.44
N ALA A 161 -9.46 -8.31 -22.01
CA ALA A 161 -10.51 -9.28 -22.26
C ALA A 161 -11.46 -9.29 -21.05
N ASP A 162 -12.72 -8.99 -21.29
CA ASP A 162 -13.76 -8.97 -20.26
C ASP A 162 -14.24 -10.40 -19.90
N LYS A 163 -15.17 -10.51 -18.96
CA LYS A 163 -15.74 -11.79 -18.49
C LYS A 163 -16.40 -12.66 -19.57
N SER A 164 -16.73 -12.08 -20.74
CA SER A 164 -17.28 -12.81 -21.89
C SER A 164 -16.21 -13.11 -22.94
N ASP A 165 -14.93 -12.99 -22.61
CA ASP A 165 -13.76 -13.09 -23.51
C ASP A 165 -13.79 -12.10 -24.69
N GLN A 166 -14.60 -11.03 -24.57
CA GLN A 166 -14.61 -9.97 -25.55
C GLN A 166 -13.48 -9.00 -25.30
N ARG A 167 -12.70 -8.70 -26.34
CA ARG A 167 -11.69 -7.65 -26.29
C ARG A 167 -12.35 -6.29 -26.25
N ARG A 168 -12.05 -5.54 -25.22
CA ARG A 168 -12.53 -4.18 -25.03
C ARG A 168 -11.37 -3.23 -24.93
N THR A 169 -11.52 -2.07 -25.53
CA THR A 169 -10.56 -0.98 -25.45
C THR A 169 -11.24 0.21 -24.81
N VAL A 170 -10.64 0.70 -23.73
CA VAL A 170 -11.14 1.87 -22.99
C VAL A 170 -10.07 2.93 -22.89
N SER A 171 -10.50 4.18 -22.82
CA SER A 171 -9.60 5.31 -22.54
C SER A 171 -9.69 5.67 -21.07
N VAL A 172 -8.56 5.69 -20.38
CA VAL A 172 -8.46 6.02 -18.96
C VAL A 172 -7.69 7.32 -18.81
N GLU A 173 -8.26 8.29 -18.09
CA GLU A 173 -7.53 9.50 -17.73
C GLU A 173 -6.68 9.25 -16.49
N VAL A 174 -5.36 9.39 -16.64
CA VAL A 174 -4.43 9.32 -15.53
C VAL A 174 -4.19 10.74 -15.00
N ALA A 175 -4.65 11.04 -13.81
CA ALA A 175 -4.64 12.39 -13.26
C ALA A 175 -3.23 13.01 -13.21
N ARG A 176 -3.18 14.34 -13.36
CA ARG A 176 -1.93 15.13 -13.22
C ARG A 176 -1.69 15.54 -11.78
N PRO A 177 -0.43 15.53 -11.32
CA PRO A 177 -0.08 16.22 -10.09
C PRO A 177 -0.41 17.72 -10.21
N LYS A 178 -1.17 18.25 -9.26
CA LYS A 178 -1.38 19.70 -9.13
C LYS A 178 -0.47 20.23 -8.01
N GLY A 179 0.56 21.01 -8.37
CA GLY A 179 1.52 21.56 -7.42
C GLY A 179 2.35 20.47 -6.73
N LYS A 180 2.42 20.49 -5.39
CA LYS A 180 3.15 19.49 -4.59
C LYS A 180 2.34 18.25 -4.24
N LYS A 181 1.03 18.23 -4.52
CA LYS A 181 0.15 17.08 -4.28
C LYS A 181 -0.01 16.26 -5.55
N LEU A 182 0.19 14.97 -5.44
CA LEU A 182 -0.21 14.02 -6.46
C LEU A 182 -1.74 13.94 -6.39
N HIS A 183 -2.43 14.43 -7.41
CA HIS A 183 -3.86 14.17 -7.57
C HIS A 183 -3.99 12.93 -8.45
N PHE A 184 -4.42 11.85 -7.84
CA PHE A 184 -4.95 10.68 -8.54
C PHE A 184 -6.47 10.82 -8.58
N ILE A 185 -7.14 10.09 -9.46
CA ILE A 185 -8.56 9.81 -9.27
C ILE A 185 -8.61 8.88 -8.06
N GLU A 186 -8.95 9.47 -6.91
CA GLU A 186 -9.03 8.70 -5.66
C GLU A 186 -10.23 7.78 -5.73
N PRO A 187 -10.07 6.50 -5.39
CA PRO A 187 -11.19 5.59 -5.28
C PRO A 187 -12.12 6.03 -4.15
N THR A 188 -13.33 5.50 -4.11
CA THR A 188 -14.16 5.53 -2.91
C THR A 188 -13.37 4.89 -1.77
N LEU A 189 -13.05 5.69 -0.75
CA LEU A 189 -12.14 5.25 0.31
C LEU A 189 -12.77 4.22 1.22
N VAL A 190 -14.07 4.40 1.51
CA VAL A 190 -14.82 3.56 2.45
C VAL A 190 -16.16 3.22 1.82
N GLU A 191 -16.47 1.94 1.75
CA GLU A 191 -17.76 1.41 1.33
C GLU A 191 -18.33 0.57 2.46
N ALA A 192 -19.61 0.82 2.83
CA ALA A 192 -20.29 0.03 3.86
C ALA A 192 -21.67 -0.41 3.39
N ARG A 193 -22.03 -1.64 3.71
CA ARG A 193 -23.37 -2.19 3.44
C ARG A 193 -23.71 -3.32 4.39
N GLN A 194 -24.99 -3.54 4.64
CA GLN A 194 -25.46 -4.76 5.32
C GLN A 194 -25.54 -5.91 4.30
N LEU A 195 -25.14 -7.10 4.74
CA LEU A 195 -25.27 -8.36 3.98
C LEU A 195 -26.46 -9.24 4.47
N GLY A 196 -27.32 -8.67 5.33
CA GLY A 196 -28.40 -9.38 5.99
C GLY A 196 -27.97 -10.08 7.28
N ASP A 197 -28.94 -10.59 8.05
CA ASP A 197 -28.72 -11.41 9.26
C ASP A 197 -27.76 -10.76 10.30
N GLY A 198 -27.83 -9.44 10.47
CA GLY A 198 -26.94 -8.71 11.38
C GLY A 198 -25.48 -8.66 10.93
N LEU A 199 -25.17 -8.99 9.69
CA LEU A 199 -23.82 -8.98 9.13
C LEU A 199 -23.55 -7.69 8.36
N GLY A 200 -22.56 -6.91 8.81
CA GLY A 200 -22.03 -5.74 8.13
C GLY A 200 -20.81 -6.06 7.24
N TYR A 201 -20.64 -5.28 6.21
CA TYR A 201 -19.45 -5.29 5.33
C TYR A 201 -18.89 -3.88 5.22
N LEU A 202 -17.59 -3.74 5.43
CA LEU A 202 -16.85 -2.49 5.39
C LEU A 202 -15.59 -2.69 4.52
N LYS A 203 -15.55 -2.08 3.33
CA LYS A 203 -14.35 -2.08 2.48
C LYS A 203 -13.59 -0.78 2.65
N ILE A 204 -12.28 -0.86 2.80
CA ILE A 204 -11.40 0.29 2.92
C ILE A 204 -10.32 0.18 1.86
N ALA A 205 -10.37 1.08 0.87
CA ALA A 205 -9.48 1.03 -0.28
C ALA A 205 -8.04 1.46 0.04
N MET A 206 -7.88 2.47 0.90
CA MET A 206 -6.57 3.00 1.33
C MET A 206 -6.72 3.97 2.51
N PHE A 207 -5.60 4.37 3.11
CA PHE A 207 -5.54 5.37 4.18
C PHE A 207 -4.78 6.63 3.70
N PRO A 208 -5.40 7.54 2.94
CA PRO A 208 -4.70 8.69 2.36
C PRO A 208 -4.25 9.68 3.44
N GLY A 209 -3.16 10.41 3.12
CA GLY A 209 -2.57 11.38 4.04
C GLY A 209 -1.77 10.77 5.18
N MET A 210 -0.90 11.56 5.80
CA MET A 210 -0.05 11.06 6.89
C MET A 210 -0.87 10.74 8.15
N ILE A 211 -1.82 11.60 8.51
CA ILE A 211 -2.65 11.45 9.73
C ILE A 211 -3.99 10.79 9.42
N GLY A 212 -4.55 11.02 8.21
CA GLY A 212 -5.76 10.36 7.76
C GLY A 212 -7.01 10.73 8.55
N VAL A 213 -7.17 12.00 8.91
CA VAL A 213 -8.35 12.51 9.66
C VAL A 213 -9.64 12.26 8.90
N GLU A 214 -9.64 12.54 7.61
CA GLU A 214 -10.84 12.43 6.77
C GLU A 214 -11.30 10.98 6.64
N VAL A 215 -10.39 10.06 6.29
CA VAL A 215 -10.71 8.63 6.19
C VAL A 215 -11.11 8.03 7.54
N ALA A 216 -10.49 8.47 8.65
CA ALA A 216 -10.87 8.00 9.98
C ALA A 216 -12.30 8.43 10.35
N ASN A 217 -12.71 9.65 9.99
CA ASN A 217 -14.08 10.13 10.22
C ASN A 217 -15.07 9.41 9.30
N GLU A 218 -14.69 9.14 8.06
CA GLU A 218 -15.50 8.39 7.11
C GLU A 218 -15.74 6.95 7.57
N ILE A 219 -14.70 6.26 8.04
CA ILE A 219 -14.82 4.92 8.65
C ILE A 219 -15.82 4.93 9.82
N SER A 220 -15.70 5.92 10.73
CA SER A 220 -16.62 6.01 11.88
C SER A 220 -18.07 6.23 11.44
N ARG A 221 -18.29 7.05 10.42
CA ARG A 221 -19.62 7.30 9.88
C ARG A 221 -20.17 6.06 9.20
N ALA A 222 -19.36 5.42 8.35
CA ALA A 222 -19.75 4.20 7.65
C ALA A 222 -20.16 3.07 8.60
N VAL A 223 -19.40 2.86 9.68
CA VAL A 223 -19.76 1.86 10.71
C VAL A 223 -21.05 2.26 11.43
N ALA A 224 -21.25 3.54 11.74
CA ALA A 224 -22.49 4.01 12.35
C ALA A 224 -23.72 3.83 11.43
N GLU A 225 -23.55 4.04 10.12
CA GLU A 225 -24.59 3.86 9.11
C GLU A 225 -24.98 2.39 8.89
N LEU A 226 -24.11 1.43 9.23
CA LEU A 226 -24.47 0.01 9.25
C LEU A 226 -25.57 -0.30 10.28
N GLY A 227 -25.78 0.58 11.27
CA GLY A 227 -26.79 0.40 12.30
C GLY A 227 -26.48 -0.80 13.21
N ARG A 228 -27.50 -1.57 13.55
CA ARG A 228 -27.35 -2.73 14.44
C ARG A 228 -26.83 -3.93 13.66
N ILE A 229 -25.62 -4.34 13.98
CA ILE A 229 -24.95 -5.52 13.41
C ILE A 229 -24.32 -6.34 14.54
N ASP A 230 -24.24 -7.65 14.35
CA ASP A 230 -23.67 -8.62 15.30
C ASP A 230 -22.31 -9.14 14.80
N SER A 231 -22.02 -8.97 13.52
CA SER A 231 -20.78 -9.38 12.89
C SER A 231 -20.35 -8.36 11.83
N LEU A 232 -19.04 -8.23 11.63
CA LEU A 232 -18.47 -7.28 10.65
C LEU A 232 -17.37 -7.94 9.82
N ILE A 233 -17.48 -7.85 8.51
CA ILE A 233 -16.39 -8.16 7.58
C ILE A 233 -15.71 -6.85 7.23
N ILE A 234 -14.40 -6.74 7.48
CA ILE A 234 -13.58 -5.63 7.06
C ILE A 234 -12.71 -6.10 5.89
N ASP A 235 -12.95 -5.54 4.70
CA ASP A 235 -12.22 -5.90 3.48
C ASP A 235 -11.06 -4.94 3.25
N LEU A 236 -9.83 -5.46 3.41
CA LEU A 236 -8.56 -4.76 3.18
C LEU A 236 -7.84 -5.28 1.94
N ARG A 237 -8.50 -6.08 1.09
CA ARG A 237 -7.91 -6.56 -0.16
C ARG A 237 -7.61 -5.37 -1.08
N GLY A 238 -6.41 -5.38 -1.68
CA GLY A 238 -5.91 -4.27 -2.50
C GLY A 238 -5.55 -3.00 -1.73
N ASN A 239 -5.68 -2.96 -0.41
CA ASN A 239 -5.30 -1.82 0.40
C ASN A 239 -3.79 -1.81 0.65
N THR A 240 -3.09 -0.92 -0.02
CA THR A 240 -1.63 -0.77 0.10
C THR A 240 -1.19 0.06 1.31
N GLY A 241 -2.09 0.32 2.25
CA GLY A 241 -1.81 1.07 3.47
C GLY A 241 -1.98 2.57 3.33
N GLY A 242 -1.09 3.31 3.95
CA GLY A 242 -1.09 4.77 3.99
C GLY A 242 -0.78 5.33 5.37
N GLY A 243 -1.54 6.33 5.80
CA GLY A 243 -1.31 7.03 7.06
C GLY A 243 -1.92 6.36 8.29
N ILE A 244 -1.75 7.03 9.42
CA ILE A 244 -2.20 6.54 10.74
C ILE A 244 -3.73 6.56 10.93
N GLY A 245 -4.52 6.97 9.93
CA GLY A 245 -5.98 6.78 9.90
C GLY A 245 -6.41 5.31 10.11
N ALA A 246 -5.52 4.35 9.79
CA ALA A 246 -5.68 2.93 10.12
C ALA A 246 -5.91 2.67 11.62
N LEU A 247 -5.43 3.55 12.50
CA LEU A 247 -5.65 3.46 13.94
C LEU A 247 -7.14 3.50 14.31
N ARG A 248 -7.98 4.15 13.51
CA ARG A 248 -9.44 4.16 13.71
C ARG A 248 -10.04 2.76 13.56
N VAL A 249 -9.57 1.98 12.58
CA VAL A 249 -10.02 0.59 12.41
C VAL A 249 -9.64 -0.25 13.64
N MET A 250 -8.37 -0.17 14.07
CA MET A 250 -7.94 -0.87 15.28
C MET A 250 -8.73 -0.42 16.50
N SER A 251 -9.06 0.88 16.60
CA SER A 251 -9.84 1.42 17.73
C SER A 251 -11.30 0.98 17.73
N LEU A 252 -11.86 0.60 16.59
CA LEU A 252 -13.20 0.01 16.51
C LEU A 252 -13.23 -1.45 16.99
N LEU A 253 -12.10 -2.14 17.00
CA LEU A 253 -12.02 -3.54 17.40
C LEU A 253 -11.89 -3.74 18.92
N THR A 254 -11.64 -2.68 19.69
CA THR A 254 -11.41 -2.77 21.14
C THR A 254 -11.96 -1.54 21.87
N PRO A 255 -12.59 -1.71 23.05
CA PRO A 255 -13.10 -0.59 23.85
C PRO A 255 -11.97 0.21 24.51
N GLY A 256 -10.84 -0.44 24.78
CA GLY A 256 -9.75 0.13 25.56
C GLY A 256 -8.63 0.74 24.71
N LYS A 257 -7.64 1.29 25.41
CA LYS A 257 -6.40 1.78 24.81
C LYS A 257 -5.37 0.67 24.84
N ILE A 258 -5.15 0.03 23.69
CA ILE A 258 -4.18 -1.05 23.51
C ILE A 258 -3.05 -0.55 22.60
N PRO A 259 -1.77 -0.74 22.97
CA PRO A 259 -0.65 -0.39 22.10
C PRO A 259 -0.62 -1.30 20.88
N ALA A 260 -0.50 -0.71 19.68
CA ALA A 260 -0.42 -1.44 18.42
C ALA A 260 1.03 -1.70 18.00
N GLY A 261 1.93 -0.74 18.26
CA GLY A 261 3.32 -0.86 17.89
C GLY A 261 4.02 0.48 17.73
N PHE A 262 5.23 0.47 17.23
CA PHE A 262 6.07 1.65 17.09
C PHE A 262 7.10 1.47 15.97
N ALA A 263 7.65 2.58 15.45
CA ALA A 263 8.73 2.53 14.47
C ALA A 263 10.08 2.88 15.12
N LEU A 264 11.10 2.11 14.76
CA LEU A 264 12.50 2.35 15.19
C LEU A 264 13.36 2.71 13.99
N ASP A 265 14.23 3.70 14.17
CA ASP A 265 15.33 3.97 13.25
C ASP A 265 16.53 3.06 13.56
N ARG A 266 17.49 3.00 12.61
CA ARG A 266 18.71 2.17 12.70
C ARG A 266 19.55 2.34 13.98
N HIS A 267 19.40 3.45 14.69
CA HIS A 267 20.22 3.77 15.86
C HIS A 267 19.60 3.28 17.18
N ARG A 268 18.37 2.72 17.13
CA ARG A 268 17.57 2.41 18.30
C ARG A 268 17.20 0.95 18.47
N ILE A 269 17.68 0.09 17.59
CA ILE A 269 17.56 -1.36 17.79
C ILE A 269 18.52 -1.75 18.92
N LYS A 270 18.00 -1.85 20.14
CA LYS A 270 18.78 -2.15 21.35
C LYS A 270 18.31 -3.45 22.01
N PRO A 271 19.21 -4.13 22.76
CA PRO A 271 18.87 -5.37 23.48
C PRO A 271 17.75 -5.24 24.52
N ASN A 272 17.52 -4.02 25.07
CA ASN A 272 16.57 -3.77 26.16
C ASN A 272 15.27 -3.11 25.71
N LEU A 273 14.87 -3.30 24.45
CA LEU A 273 13.69 -2.66 23.85
C LEU A 273 12.40 -2.96 24.64
N GLU A 274 12.24 -4.16 25.16
CA GLU A 274 11.06 -4.58 25.93
C GLU A 274 10.82 -3.73 27.18
N SER A 275 11.87 -3.38 27.90
CA SER A 275 11.75 -2.51 29.09
C SER A 275 11.62 -1.03 28.72
N GLU A 276 12.28 -0.60 27.66
CA GLU A 276 12.28 0.81 27.24
C GLU A 276 10.95 1.23 26.58
N LYS A 277 10.25 0.33 25.85
CA LYS A 277 9.01 0.64 25.11
C LYS A 277 7.86 1.14 25.99
N GLN A 278 7.86 0.79 27.29
CA GLN A 278 6.84 1.26 28.24
C GLN A 278 6.93 2.78 28.47
N GLY A 279 8.14 3.37 28.37
CA GLY A 279 8.42 4.79 28.54
C GLY A 279 8.28 5.63 27.25
N PHE A 280 7.91 5.03 26.12
CA PHE A 280 7.73 5.79 24.88
C PHE A 280 6.45 6.62 24.91
N PRO A 281 6.46 7.85 24.37
CA PRO A 281 5.24 8.65 24.21
C PRO A 281 4.23 7.91 23.33
N ARG A 282 2.94 8.03 23.69
CA ARG A 282 1.86 7.28 23.04
C ARG A 282 0.97 8.20 22.21
N PHE A 283 0.79 7.89 20.95
CA PHE A 283 -0.20 8.51 20.08
C PHE A 283 -1.47 7.66 20.13
N SER A 284 -2.52 8.19 20.78
CA SER A 284 -3.75 7.45 21.06
C SER A 284 -5.02 8.21 20.64
N ARG A 285 -4.91 9.21 19.75
CA ARG A 285 -6.09 9.94 19.30
C ARG A 285 -5.86 10.53 17.92
N ILE A 286 -6.69 10.17 16.97
CA ILE A 286 -6.76 10.84 15.68
C ILE A 286 -7.51 12.17 15.90
N PRO A 287 -6.94 13.32 15.48
CA PRO A 287 -7.61 14.60 15.64
C PRO A 287 -8.94 14.63 14.87
N SER A 288 -9.93 15.30 15.43
CA SER A 288 -11.24 15.43 14.79
C SER A 288 -11.25 16.42 13.61
N SER A 289 -10.23 17.26 13.50
CA SER A 289 -10.10 18.25 12.42
C SER A 289 -8.64 18.57 12.14
N THR A 290 -8.38 19.13 10.96
CA THR A 290 -7.04 19.63 10.58
C THR A 290 -6.56 20.77 11.48
N LYS A 291 -7.45 21.53 12.12
CA LYS A 291 -7.09 22.58 13.07
C LYS A 291 -6.45 22.03 14.35
N THR A 292 -6.86 20.84 14.78
CA THR A 292 -6.29 20.17 15.96
C THR A 292 -4.93 19.51 15.69
N LEU A 293 -4.45 19.48 14.43
CA LEU A 293 -3.11 19.03 14.08
C LEU A 293 -2.00 19.89 14.72
N TRP A 294 -2.26 21.19 14.91
CA TRP A 294 -1.32 22.07 15.60
C TRP A 294 -1.09 21.64 17.06
N TRP A 295 -2.14 21.17 17.70
CA TRP A 295 -2.04 20.66 19.06
C TRP A 295 -1.19 19.40 19.14
N LEU A 296 -1.32 18.51 18.16
CA LEU A 296 -0.45 17.33 18.02
C LEU A 296 1.01 17.71 17.76
N ALA A 297 1.26 18.72 16.93
CA ALA A 297 2.61 19.20 16.69
C ALA A 297 3.26 19.75 17.96
N LEU A 298 2.50 20.42 18.82
CA LEU A 298 2.97 20.87 20.13
C LEU A 298 3.22 19.69 21.09
N GLN A 299 2.32 18.73 21.13
CA GLN A 299 2.42 17.57 22.03
C GLN A 299 3.57 16.63 21.65
N PHE A 300 3.76 16.36 20.35
CA PHE A 300 4.76 15.43 19.85
C PHE A 300 6.03 16.09 19.31
N GLY A 301 6.03 17.42 19.17
CA GLY A 301 7.19 18.19 18.71
C GLY A 301 8.48 17.85 19.49
N PRO A 302 8.49 17.84 20.82
CA PRO A 302 9.65 17.47 21.61
C PRO A 302 10.11 16.02 21.37
N ALA A 303 9.17 15.06 21.23
CA ALA A 303 9.49 13.68 20.92
C ALA A 303 10.06 13.53 19.50
N MET A 304 9.53 14.26 18.54
CA MET A 304 10.06 14.30 17.16
C MET A 304 11.45 14.95 17.12
N MET A 305 11.69 16.02 17.88
CA MET A 305 13.00 16.66 17.97
C MET A 305 14.05 15.75 18.63
N THR A 306 13.67 15.02 19.67
CA THR A 306 14.54 14.05 20.35
C THR A 306 14.57 12.69 19.64
N LYS A 307 13.85 12.55 18.53
CA LYS A 307 13.68 11.30 17.76
C LYS A 307 13.23 10.12 18.62
N LYS A 308 12.53 10.35 19.74
CA LYS A 308 11.98 9.25 20.54
C LYS A 308 10.93 8.49 19.73
N PRO A 309 10.94 7.15 19.77
CA PRO A 309 9.89 6.36 19.15
C PRO A 309 8.53 6.74 19.73
N ILE A 310 7.51 6.75 18.89
CA ILE A 310 6.13 7.02 19.31
C ILE A 310 5.35 5.74 19.15
N VAL A 311 4.72 5.27 20.21
CA VAL A 311 3.82 4.11 20.19
C VAL A 311 2.49 4.53 19.61
N LEU A 312 2.02 3.82 18.59
CA LEU A 312 0.65 3.88 18.15
C LEU A 312 -0.21 3.08 19.12
N GLN A 313 -1.27 3.69 19.63
CA GLN A 313 -2.18 3.09 20.61
C GLN A 313 -3.62 3.38 20.20
N THR A 314 -4.53 2.42 20.36
CA THR A 314 -5.95 2.62 20.07
C THR A 314 -6.54 3.79 20.87
N GLU A 315 -7.59 4.38 20.34
CA GLU A 315 -8.16 5.64 20.87
C GLU A 315 -8.93 5.45 22.19
N GLY A 316 -9.39 4.23 22.48
CA GLY A 316 -10.24 3.94 23.63
C GLY A 316 -11.61 4.60 23.48
N LEU A 317 -12.38 4.17 22.46
CA LEU A 317 -13.67 4.77 22.10
C LEU A 317 -14.80 4.42 23.08
N GLY A 318 -14.55 3.57 24.08
CA GLY A 318 -15.55 3.16 25.08
C GLY A 318 -16.69 2.39 24.45
N GLU A 319 -17.92 2.80 24.68
CA GLU A 319 -19.13 2.13 24.15
C GLU A 319 -19.33 2.29 22.62
N LYS A 320 -18.51 3.11 21.96
CA LYS A 320 -18.60 3.33 20.51
C LYS A 320 -17.92 2.26 19.65
N PRO A 321 -16.94 1.46 20.15
CA PRO A 321 -16.30 0.45 19.34
C PRO A 321 -17.28 -0.69 19.01
N PHE A 322 -16.98 -1.40 17.92
CA PHE A 322 -17.70 -2.59 17.56
C PHE A 322 -17.19 -3.77 18.40
N HIS A 323 -18.11 -4.48 19.07
CA HIS A 323 -17.83 -5.61 19.96
C HIS A 323 -18.26 -6.96 19.41
N GLY A 324 -18.77 -7.01 18.17
CA GLY A 324 -19.23 -8.24 17.53
C GLY A 324 -18.08 -9.11 17.00
N ARG A 325 -18.43 -10.13 16.23
CA ARG A 325 -17.46 -10.97 15.52
C ARG A 325 -16.92 -10.23 14.33
N VAL A 326 -15.59 -10.28 14.13
CA VAL A 326 -14.93 -9.63 13.01
C VAL A 326 -14.17 -10.64 12.18
N ALA A 327 -14.27 -10.51 10.85
CA ALA A 327 -13.37 -11.13 9.89
C ALA A 327 -12.65 -10.05 9.09
N LEU A 328 -11.34 -10.23 8.87
CA LEU A 328 -10.54 -9.37 8.00
C LEU A 328 -10.26 -10.11 6.69
N LEU A 329 -10.70 -9.57 5.57
CA LEU A 329 -10.30 -10.03 4.24
C LEU A 329 -9.00 -9.35 3.82
N VAL A 330 -7.99 -10.15 3.50
CA VAL A 330 -6.66 -9.69 3.10
C VAL A 330 -6.20 -10.41 1.83
N ASN A 331 -5.25 -9.80 1.10
CA ASN A 331 -4.61 -10.44 -0.04
C ASN A 331 -3.14 -9.98 -0.19
N ARG A 332 -2.45 -10.48 -1.21
CA ARG A 332 -1.04 -10.16 -1.51
C ARG A 332 -0.74 -8.67 -1.71
N HIS A 333 -1.77 -7.84 -1.89
CA HIS A 333 -1.66 -6.39 -2.02
C HIS A 333 -2.00 -5.64 -0.72
N THR A 334 -2.49 -6.34 0.30
CA THR A 334 -2.66 -5.77 1.64
C THR A 334 -1.29 -5.48 2.21
N ALA A 335 -0.96 -4.18 2.41
CA ALA A 335 0.39 -3.75 2.75
C ALA A 335 0.41 -2.62 3.79
N SER A 336 1.54 -2.44 4.45
CA SER A 336 1.84 -1.28 5.29
C SER A 336 0.79 -1.09 6.41
N ALA A 337 0.12 0.06 6.50
CA ALA A 337 -0.87 0.34 7.52
C ALA A 337 -2.03 -0.68 7.55
N ALA A 338 -2.36 -1.32 6.42
CA ALA A 338 -3.36 -2.40 6.38
C ALA A 338 -2.83 -3.68 7.05
N GLU A 339 -1.52 -3.98 6.92
CA GLU A 339 -0.89 -5.09 7.65
C GLU A 339 -0.80 -4.81 9.15
N MET A 340 -0.63 -3.53 9.55
CA MET A 340 -0.68 -3.17 10.97
C MET A 340 -2.03 -3.52 11.60
N ILE A 341 -3.14 -3.32 10.87
CA ILE A 341 -4.49 -3.70 11.34
C ILE A 341 -4.58 -5.21 11.53
N ALA A 342 -4.14 -5.98 10.53
CA ALA A 342 -4.19 -7.43 10.57
C ALA A 342 -3.30 -8.00 11.69
N ALA A 343 -2.07 -7.49 11.86
CA ALA A 343 -1.17 -7.89 12.92
C ALA A 343 -1.74 -7.55 14.32
N PHE A 344 -2.28 -6.34 14.48
CA PHE A 344 -2.92 -5.91 15.72
C PHE A 344 -4.12 -6.80 16.07
N ALA A 345 -4.98 -7.08 15.08
CA ALA A 345 -6.14 -7.93 15.29
C ALA A 345 -5.74 -9.36 15.71
N ARG A 346 -4.71 -9.94 15.09
CA ARG A 346 -4.17 -11.25 15.43
C ARG A 346 -3.56 -11.29 16.83
N GLU A 347 -2.66 -10.35 17.13
CA GLU A 347 -1.97 -10.31 18.44
C GLU A 347 -2.95 -10.18 19.61
N ASN A 348 -4.10 -9.57 19.38
CA ASN A 348 -5.12 -9.34 20.42
C ASN A 348 -6.36 -10.24 20.24
N GLN A 349 -6.34 -11.21 19.30
CA GLN A 349 -7.43 -12.16 19.04
C GLN A 349 -8.77 -11.47 18.77
N LEU A 350 -8.75 -10.37 17.98
CA LEU A 350 -9.92 -9.53 17.72
C LEU A 350 -10.65 -9.85 16.43
N ALA A 351 -10.03 -10.60 15.52
CA ALA A 351 -10.63 -10.97 14.25
C ALA A 351 -10.02 -12.26 13.69
N THR A 352 -10.80 -12.98 12.85
CA THR A 352 -10.28 -14.04 11.97
C THR A 352 -9.78 -13.40 10.69
N ILE A 353 -8.56 -13.74 10.26
CA ILE A 353 -7.95 -13.23 9.03
C ILE A 353 -8.13 -14.25 7.93
N VAL A 354 -8.78 -13.85 6.83
CA VAL A 354 -9.16 -14.74 5.72
C VAL A 354 -8.65 -14.19 4.40
N GLY A 355 -8.25 -15.04 3.50
CA GLY A 355 -7.82 -14.70 2.14
C GLY A 355 -6.41 -15.17 1.82
N GLU A 356 -5.59 -14.33 1.21
CA GLU A 356 -4.21 -14.66 0.81
C GLU A 356 -3.19 -14.06 1.80
N LYS A 357 -1.93 -14.53 1.72
CA LYS A 357 -0.79 -13.89 2.40
C LYS A 357 -0.72 -12.41 2.08
N THR A 358 -0.39 -11.58 3.06
CA THR A 358 -0.19 -10.14 2.85
C THR A 358 1.13 -9.84 2.12
N ALA A 359 1.38 -8.57 1.83
CA ALA A 359 2.56 -8.15 1.08
C ALA A 359 3.90 -8.30 1.84
N GLY A 360 3.89 -8.28 3.17
CA GLY A 360 5.12 -8.23 3.97
C GLY A 360 5.92 -6.96 3.74
N ARG A 361 5.26 -5.80 3.65
CA ARG A 361 5.87 -4.51 3.27
C ARG A 361 5.47 -3.41 4.24
N LEU A 362 6.22 -3.28 5.33
CA LEU A 362 5.91 -2.29 6.35
C LEU A 362 7.17 -1.60 6.90
N LEU A 363 7.52 -0.48 6.29
CA LEU A 363 8.62 0.37 6.70
C LEU A 363 8.19 1.84 6.75
N SER A 364 8.83 2.60 7.63
CA SER A 364 8.76 4.06 7.59
C SER A 364 9.76 4.59 6.57
N ALA A 365 9.30 5.32 5.57
CA ALA A 365 10.14 5.82 4.49
C ALA A 365 10.21 7.36 4.44
N THR A 366 11.28 7.87 3.88
CA THR A 366 11.47 9.29 3.56
C THR A 366 11.97 9.45 2.13
N SER A 367 11.84 10.65 1.58
CA SER A 367 12.37 10.97 0.26
C SER A 367 13.40 12.09 0.36
N VAL A 368 14.59 11.87 -0.17
CA VAL A 368 15.69 12.84 -0.19
C VAL A 368 16.05 13.23 -1.62
N LYS A 369 16.52 14.47 -1.81
CA LYS A 369 17.06 14.94 -3.10
C LYS A 369 18.48 14.39 -3.24
N VAL A 370 18.81 13.88 -4.43
CA VAL A 370 20.13 13.30 -4.72
C VAL A 370 20.86 13.97 -5.89
N GLY A 371 20.28 15.02 -6.47
CA GLY A 371 20.88 15.83 -7.54
C GLY A 371 20.03 15.84 -8.81
N ASN A 372 20.23 16.85 -9.65
CA ASN A 372 19.62 17.03 -10.98
C ASN A 372 18.12 16.68 -11.07
N GLY A 373 17.33 17.03 -10.04
CA GLY A 373 15.90 16.72 -9.96
C GLY A 373 15.59 15.30 -9.52
N PHE A 374 16.55 14.41 -9.36
CA PHE A 374 16.31 13.05 -8.86
C PHE A 374 16.13 13.01 -7.35
N ARG A 375 15.33 12.03 -6.94
CA ARG A 375 15.00 11.74 -5.55
C ARG A 375 15.17 10.24 -5.28
N LEU A 376 15.63 9.97 -4.07
CA LEU A 376 15.66 8.64 -3.49
C LEU A 376 14.57 8.57 -2.42
N ALA A 377 13.54 7.74 -2.64
CA ALA A 377 12.69 7.25 -1.56
C ALA A 377 13.43 6.10 -0.89
N MET A 378 13.57 6.15 0.42
CA MET A 378 14.25 5.07 1.15
C MET A 378 13.65 4.86 2.54
N PRO A 379 13.63 3.61 3.02
CA PRO A 379 13.19 3.32 4.37
C PRO A 379 14.23 3.80 5.40
N THR A 380 13.72 4.40 6.46
CA THR A 380 14.53 4.97 7.55
C THR A 380 14.23 4.34 8.90
N GLY A 381 13.17 3.54 9.00
CA GLY A 381 12.79 2.85 10.22
C GLY A 381 11.94 1.61 9.93
N ALA A 382 12.12 0.58 10.75
CA ALA A 382 11.27 -0.61 10.77
C ALA A 382 10.14 -0.42 11.78
N TYR A 383 8.94 -0.91 11.43
CA TYR A 383 7.82 -0.99 12.35
C TYR A 383 7.86 -2.32 13.11
N TYR A 384 7.65 -2.22 14.41
CA TYR A 384 7.50 -3.34 15.32
C TYR A 384 6.09 -3.34 15.88
N THR A 385 5.41 -4.47 15.82
CA THR A 385 4.17 -4.64 16.59
C THR A 385 4.48 -4.54 18.09
N TRP A 386 3.46 -4.43 18.93
CA TRP A 386 3.70 -4.35 20.37
C TRP A 386 4.42 -5.59 20.92
N ASN A 387 4.17 -6.76 20.32
CA ASN A 387 4.83 -8.03 20.70
C ASN A 387 6.17 -8.25 20.00
N GLY A 388 6.65 -7.28 19.21
CA GLY A 388 7.99 -7.29 18.61
C GLY A 388 8.07 -7.95 17.22
N LEU A 389 6.95 -8.30 16.59
CA LEU A 389 6.95 -8.81 15.22
C LEU A 389 7.32 -7.71 14.23
N VAL A 390 8.21 -8.02 13.29
CA VAL A 390 8.58 -7.18 12.14
C VAL A 390 7.91 -7.74 10.89
N LEU A 391 7.10 -6.94 10.23
CA LEU A 391 6.35 -7.38 9.04
C LEU A 391 7.13 -7.18 7.73
N GLU A 392 8.18 -6.37 7.73
CA GLU A 392 9.03 -6.21 6.53
C GLU A 392 9.74 -7.51 6.17
N GLY A 393 9.48 -8.00 4.96
CA GLY A 393 10.00 -9.27 4.47
C GLY A 393 9.32 -10.50 5.08
N THR A 394 8.28 -10.30 5.92
CA THR A 394 7.54 -11.38 6.58
C THR A 394 6.05 -11.21 6.32
N PRO A 395 5.52 -11.67 5.16
CA PRO A 395 4.10 -11.66 4.88
C PRO A 395 3.30 -12.33 6.00
N MET A 396 2.17 -11.76 6.36
CA MET A 396 1.25 -12.43 7.29
C MET A 396 0.46 -13.53 6.57
N GLU A 397 0.52 -14.72 7.13
CA GLU A 397 -0.35 -15.82 6.73
C GLU A 397 -1.77 -15.55 7.23
N PRO A 398 -2.83 -15.75 6.43
CA PRO A 398 -4.19 -15.72 6.95
C PRO A 398 -4.46 -16.91 7.89
N ASP A 399 -5.49 -16.81 8.73
CA ASP A 399 -5.95 -17.94 9.56
C ASP A 399 -6.69 -18.97 8.69
N GLU A 400 -7.39 -18.48 7.66
CA GLU A 400 -8.07 -19.29 6.66
C GLU A 400 -7.56 -18.87 5.27
N LEU A 401 -6.75 -19.71 4.64
CA LEU A 401 -6.20 -19.46 3.30
C LEU A 401 -7.25 -19.73 2.23
N ILE A 402 -7.68 -18.70 1.55
CA ILE A 402 -8.59 -18.75 0.40
C ILE A 402 -7.98 -17.96 -0.73
N GLU A 403 -7.52 -18.67 -1.76
CA GLU A 403 -6.90 -18.05 -2.95
C GLU A 403 -7.92 -17.25 -3.76
N PHE A 404 -7.44 -16.22 -4.44
CA PHE A 404 -8.24 -15.50 -5.42
C PHE A 404 -8.37 -16.33 -6.70
N ASP A 405 -9.59 -16.67 -7.08
CA ASP A 405 -9.88 -17.28 -8.37
C ASP A 405 -10.50 -16.23 -9.32
N TRP A 406 -9.75 -15.84 -10.34
CA TRP A 406 -10.19 -14.88 -11.34
C TRP A 406 -11.33 -15.44 -12.22
N ARG A 407 -11.45 -16.77 -12.36
CA ARG A 407 -12.53 -17.42 -13.12
C ARG A 407 -13.86 -17.30 -12.40
N GLU A 408 -13.84 -17.48 -11.07
CA GLU A 408 -15.01 -17.19 -10.21
C GLU A 408 -15.38 -15.71 -10.28
N ARG A 409 -14.41 -14.80 -10.23
CA ARG A 409 -14.70 -13.35 -10.36
C ARG A 409 -15.32 -13.00 -11.68
N ARG A 410 -14.90 -13.59 -12.79
CA ARG A 410 -15.55 -13.45 -14.11
C ARG A 410 -16.99 -13.99 -14.11
N ALA A 411 -17.28 -15.03 -13.33
CA ALA A 411 -18.62 -15.52 -13.07
C ALA A 411 -19.41 -14.65 -12.06
N ARG A 412 -18.85 -13.50 -11.63
CA ARG A 412 -19.40 -12.58 -10.62
C ARG A 412 -19.50 -13.17 -9.21
N LEU A 413 -18.74 -14.20 -8.93
CA LEU A 413 -18.64 -14.77 -7.60
C LEU A 413 -17.42 -14.18 -6.88
N ASP A 414 -17.56 -13.89 -5.60
CA ASP A 414 -16.45 -13.52 -4.72
C ASP A 414 -16.24 -14.64 -3.71
N GLY A 415 -15.54 -15.71 -4.14
CA GLY A 415 -15.36 -16.91 -3.34
C GLY A 415 -14.78 -16.64 -1.94
N GLN A 416 -13.85 -15.67 -1.83
CA GLN A 416 -13.31 -15.26 -0.53
C GLN A 416 -14.37 -14.62 0.37
N LEU A 417 -15.18 -13.71 -0.17
CA LEU A 417 -16.27 -13.07 0.59
C LEU A 417 -17.36 -14.06 0.94
N GLU A 418 -17.79 -14.88 -0.01
CA GLU A 418 -18.82 -15.90 0.19
C GLU A 418 -18.43 -16.91 1.26
N HIS A 419 -17.14 -17.34 1.27
CA HIS A 419 -16.60 -18.20 2.29
C HIS A 419 -16.76 -17.58 3.70
N VAL A 420 -16.37 -16.31 3.87
CA VAL A 420 -16.49 -15.62 5.16
C VAL A 420 -17.94 -15.46 5.58
N VAL A 421 -18.82 -15.07 4.65
CA VAL A 421 -20.27 -14.93 4.94
C VAL A 421 -20.84 -16.25 5.44
N LYS A 422 -20.52 -17.36 4.75
CA LYS A 422 -20.95 -18.70 5.14
C LYS A 422 -20.41 -19.08 6.52
N SER A 423 -19.10 -18.94 6.74
CA SER A 423 -18.43 -19.27 8.01
C SER A 423 -19.04 -18.52 9.21
N ILE A 424 -19.40 -17.24 9.02
CA ILE A 424 -20.04 -16.44 10.08
C ILE A 424 -21.48 -16.94 10.34
N ARG A 425 -22.25 -17.24 9.31
CA ARG A 425 -23.63 -17.71 9.42
C ARG A 425 -23.72 -19.10 10.08
N ASP A 426 -22.84 -20.02 9.68
CA ASP A 426 -22.81 -21.37 10.25
C ASP A 426 -22.53 -21.33 11.76
N ARG A 427 -21.54 -20.52 12.17
CA ARG A 427 -21.24 -20.29 13.60
C ARG A 427 -22.36 -19.58 14.38
N HIS A 428 -23.18 -18.77 13.73
CA HIS A 428 -24.36 -18.16 14.34
C HIS A 428 -25.45 -19.22 14.61
N ALA A 429 -25.69 -20.11 13.66
CA ALA A 429 -26.67 -21.19 13.79
C ALA A 429 -26.34 -22.20 14.89
N GLU A 430 -25.03 -22.45 15.13
CA GLU A 430 -24.58 -23.33 16.22
C GLU A 430 -24.78 -22.75 17.63
N HIS A 431 -24.74 -21.41 17.77
CA HIS A 431 -24.92 -20.75 19.09
C HIS A 431 -26.39 -20.50 19.46
N VAL A 432 -27.32 -20.66 18.52
CA VAL A 432 -28.77 -20.51 18.73
C VAL A 432 -29.41 -21.85 19.03
N ARG A 433 -28.70 -22.96 18.86
CA ARG A 433 -29.11 -24.32 19.26
C ARG A 433 -28.56 -24.65 20.64
#